data_7f1abd1f679501258b0adb179e0a6002
#
_entry.id   7f1abd1f679501258b0adb179e0a6002
#
_cell.length_a   1.000
_cell.length_b   1.000
_cell.length_c   1.000
_cell.angle_alpha   90.00
_cell.angle_beta   90.00
_cell.angle_gamma   90.00
#
_symmetry.space_group_name_H-M   'P 1'
#
loop_
_entity.id
_entity.type
_entity.pdbx_description
1 polymer ?
#
loop_
_entity_poly.entity_id
_entity_poly.type
_entity_poly.pdbx_seq_one_letter_code
_entity_poly.pdbx_strand_id
1 'polypeptide(L)'
;MIHCVNKTKPAAVGPAAREEPDEPPLPPGWRCYMSPQGQKYYVNSSSNGELTSTNTAAHSTLGWISWDRYWQINCVTFPLPGEGPEQQLLKPNEWSYCDYFWTDKKDPQGTTSVAGFEVLLQKQLKGKQMQKEMAEFIHERIKIEEEYAKNLSKLSLSPLAAQEEGTLGEAWTQLKKSLHDEAEVHLKFSNKLHSEVEKPLLTFRGDNFKKDLKKYDHHIADLRKQLASRYASVEKARKALADRQKDLEVKTQQLEIKLSNKTEEDIKKARRKSTQAGDDLMRCVDLYNQTQSKWFEEMVTTSMELEKLEVDRIEWIQQHLRQYTTLRHETDMFNQSTVEPVDQLLQSVDPAKDRELWVKEHKTGEVRPVDMDI
;
A
#
# COMPACT_ATOMS: atom_id res chain seq x y z
N MET A 1 -24.56 -11.17 -40.75
CA MET A 1 -24.01 -12.36 -41.48
C MET A 1 -22.51 -12.17 -41.62
N ILE A 2 -21.71 -12.87 -40.85
CA ILE A 2 -20.39 -13.40 -41.23
C ILE A 2 -19.98 -14.30 -40.04
N HIS A 3 -19.83 -15.57 -40.37
CA HIS A 3 -19.40 -16.65 -39.49
C HIS A 3 -17.92 -16.48 -39.08
N CYS A 4 -17.57 -16.71 -37.83
CA CYS A 4 -16.21 -17.08 -37.42
C CYS A 4 -16.17 -18.56 -37.03
N VAL A 5 -15.33 -19.28 -37.72
CA VAL A 5 -15.05 -20.70 -37.64
C VAL A 5 -14.06 -20.94 -36.48
N ASN A 6 -14.43 -21.83 -35.57
CA ASN A 6 -13.53 -22.43 -34.57
C ASN A 6 -12.48 -23.32 -35.23
N LYS A 7 -11.21 -23.12 -34.90
CA LYS A 7 -10.14 -24.13 -35.14
C LYS A 7 -9.60 -24.60 -33.78
N THR A 8 -9.98 -25.80 -33.42
CA THR A 8 -9.39 -26.64 -32.39
C THR A 8 -8.02 -27.16 -32.81
N LYS A 9 -7.00 -27.04 -31.95
CA LYS A 9 -5.70 -27.71 -32.09
C LYS A 9 -5.63 -28.89 -31.12
N PRO A 10 -4.99 -30.01 -31.52
CA PRO A 10 -5.00 -31.25 -30.72
C PRO A 10 -4.02 -31.24 -29.56
N ALA A 11 -4.40 -31.96 -28.52
CA ALA A 11 -3.64 -32.18 -27.31
C ALA A 11 -2.41 -33.06 -27.52
N ALA A 12 -1.26 -32.63 -26.98
CA ALA A 12 -0.08 -33.46 -26.82
C ALA A 12 -0.19 -34.29 -25.54
N VAL A 13 -0.08 -35.60 -25.70
CA VAL A 13 -0.02 -36.59 -24.61
C VAL A 13 1.35 -36.50 -23.94
N GLY A 14 1.40 -36.05 -22.68
CA GLY A 14 2.58 -36.13 -21.79
C GLY A 14 2.48 -37.38 -20.89
N PRO A 15 3.63 -37.88 -20.37
CA PRO A 15 3.65 -39.16 -19.65
C PRO A 15 2.99 -39.09 -18.29
N ALA A 16 2.37 -40.23 -17.92
CA ALA A 16 1.61 -40.48 -16.72
C ALA A 16 2.33 -40.03 -15.42
N ALA A 17 1.67 -39.16 -14.65
CA ALA A 17 2.01 -38.85 -13.29
C ALA A 17 1.87 -40.14 -12.42
N ARG A 18 2.93 -40.48 -11.68
CA ARG A 18 2.84 -41.47 -10.61
C ARG A 18 2.00 -40.84 -9.48
N GLU A 19 0.89 -41.47 -9.15
CA GLU A 19 0.13 -41.19 -7.95
C GLU A 19 1.00 -41.52 -6.73
N GLU A 20 1.36 -40.49 -5.94
CA GLU A 20 1.83 -40.68 -4.56
C GLU A 20 0.65 -41.00 -3.65
N PRO A 21 0.82 -41.84 -2.61
CA PRO A 21 -0.27 -42.25 -1.74
C PRO A 21 -0.80 -41.04 -0.96
N ASP A 22 -2.14 -40.91 -0.92
CA ASP A 22 -2.89 -39.89 -0.18
C ASP A 22 -2.43 -39.80 1.28
N GLU A 23 -1.77 -38.69 1.61
CA GLU A 23 -1.55 -38.29 3.01
C GLU A 23 -2.92 -37.88 3.62
N PRO A 24 -3.24 -38.33 4.83
CA PRO A 24 -4.49 -37.96 5.47
C PRO A 24 -4.56 -36.45 5.69
N PRO A 25 -5.74 -35.81 5.57
CA PRO A 25 -5.90 -34.39 5.76
C PRO A 25 -5.45 -33.96 7.17
N LEU A 26 -4.68 -32.88 7.24
CA LEU A 26 -4.21 -32.33 8.51
C LEU A 26 -5.39 -31.89 9.39
N PRO A 27 -5.28 -32.07 10.72
CA PRO A 27 -6.30 -31.60 11.64
C PRO A 27 -6.57 -30.09 11.52
N PRO A 28 -7.79 -29.59 11.86
CA PRO A 28 -8.09 -28.16 11.81
C PRO A 28 -7.07 -27.34 12.61
N GLY A 29 -6.55 -26.28 12.00
CA GLY A 29 -5.54 -25.41 12.60
C GLY A 29 -4.08 -25.80 12.37
N TRP A 30 -3.81 -26.98 11.79
CA TRP A 30 -2.45 -27.38 11.42
C TRP A 30 -2.12 -27.05 9.97
N ARG A 31 -0.92 -26.54 9.75
CA ARG A 31 -0.36 -26.28 8.41
C ARG A 31 0.99 -26.96 8.25
N CYS A 32 1.21 -27.56 7.10
CA CYS A 32 2.49 -28.17 6.74
C CYS A 32 3.36 -27.17 6.00
N TYR A 33 4.61 -27.05 6.43
CA TYR A 33 5.64 -26.24 5.76
C TYR A 33 6.83 -27.14 5.46
N MET A 34 7.65 -26.75 4.49
CA MET A 34 8.85 -27.46 4.15
C MET A 34 10.07 -26.62 4.54
N SER A 35 11.03 -27.21 5.25
CA SER A 35 12.30 -26.54 5.56
C SER A 35 13.13 -26.36 4.27
N PRO A 36 14.08 -25.42 4.23
CA PRO A 36 15.02 -25.28 3.11
C PRO A 36 15.82 -26.55 2.77
N GLN A 37 15.85 -27.51 3.72
CA GLN A 37 16.49 -28.80 3.55
C GLN A 37 15.51 -29.90 3.07
N GLY A 38 14.27 -29.52 2.67
CA GLY A 38 13.26 -30.46 2.18
C GLY A 38 12.54 -31.27 3.28
N GLN A 39 12.65 -30.87 4.56
CA GLN A 39 11.94 -31.53 5.66
C GLN A 39 10.60 -30.86 5.91
N LYS A 40 9.55 -31.68 5.97
CA LYS A 40 8.20 -31.22 6.34
C LYS A 40 8.16 -30.90 7.84
N TYR A 41 7.62 -29.73 8.21
CA TYR A 41 7.28 -29.37 9.58
C TYR A 41 5.85 -28.84 9.65
N TYR A 42 5.22 -29.07 10.78
CA TYR A 42 3.80 -28.76 10.96
C TYR A 42 3.64 -27.71 12.06
N VAL A 43 2.87 -26.66 11.79
CA VAL A 43 2.59 -25.56 12.73
C VAL A 43 1.10 -25.53 13.04
N ASN A 44 0.75 -25.45 14.32
CA ASN A 44 -0.63 -25.26 14.76
C ASN A 44 -0.86 -23.77 15.05
N SER A 45 -1.76 -23.14 14.31
CA SER A 45 -2.13 -21.73 14.46
C SER A 45 -3.05 -21.42 15.66
N SER A 46 -3.51 -22.47 16.37
CA SER A 46 -4.49 -22.35 17.47
C SER A 46 -3.90 -22.56 18.87
N SER A 47 -2.62 -22.92 18.99
CA SER A 47 -1.96 -23.08 20.28
C SER A 47 -0.61 -22.36 20.28
N ASN A 48 -0.38 -21.54 21.31
CA ASN A 48 0.94 -20.98 21.62
C ASN A 48 1.93 -22.13 21.86
N GLY A 49 2.69 -22.47 20.83
CA GLY A 49 3.95 -23.19 20.92
C GLY A 49 3.88 -24.63 21.38
N GLU A 50 3.94 -25.56 20.45
CA GLU A 50 4.75 -26.75 20.57
C GLU A 50 5.06 -27.29 19.16
N LEU A 51 6.34 -27.22 18.79
CA LEU A 51 6.88 -27.87 17.61
C LEU A 51 7.06 -29.36 17.96
N THR A 52 6.18 -30.22 17.48
CA THR A 52 6.46 -31.66 17.50
C THR A 52 7.07 -32.06 16.17
N SER A 53 8.40 -32.27 16.17
CA SER A 53 9.07 -33.00 15.09
C SER A 53 8.83 -34.49 15.31
N THR A 54 8.11 -35.14 14.43
CA THR A 54 8.09 -36.61 14.38
C THR A 54 9.36 -37.08 13.72
N ASN A 55 10.37 -37.42 14.54
CA ASN A 55 11.53 -38.19 14.10
C ASN A 55 11.09 -39.64 13.89
N THR A 56 11.00 -40.06 12.64
CA THR A 56 11.16 -41.46 12.28
C THR A 56 12.63 -41.67 11.88
N ALA A 57 13.28 -42.60 12.57
CA ALA A 57 14.66 -42.91 12.52
C ALA A 57 15.26 -43.07 11.12
N ALA A 58 16.39 -42.38 10.89
CA ALA A 58 17.42 -42.86 10.02
C ALA A 58 18.78 -42.37 10.52
N HIS A 59 19.65 -43.29 10.76
CA HIS A 59 21.03 -43.16 11.21
C HIS A 59 21.85 -42.14 10.42
N SER A 60 22.67 -41.43 11.22
CA SER A 60 24.06 -41.04 10.95
C SER A 60 24.41 -40.54 9.56
N THR A 61 24.66 -39.27 9.47
CA THR A 61 25.98 -38.72 9.05
C THR A 61 25.89 -37.20 9.19
N LEU A 62 26.62 -36.65 10.12
CA LEU A 62 26.90 -35.20 10.18
C LEU A 62 27.70 -34.84 8.92
N GLY A 63 26.99 -34.70 7.81
CA GLY A 63 27.52 -34.14 6.60
C GLY A 63 27.80 -32.65 6.80
N TRP A 64 29.01 -32.25 6.53
CA TRP A 64 29.44 -30.85 6.52
C TRP A 64 28.52 -30.03 5.62
N ILE A 65 27.77 -29.12 6.19
CA ILE A 65 26.95 -28.18 5.42
C ILE A 65 27.90 -27.13 4.87
N SER A 66 28.04 -27.10 3.54
CA SER A 66 28.80 -26.09 2.82
C SER A 66 28.15 -24.70 3.07
N TRP A 67 28.98 -23.72 3.46
CA TRP A 67 28.60 -22.40 3.89
C TRP A 67 28.20 -21.45 2.74
N ASP A 68 28.21 -21.90 1.50
CA ASP A 68 28.01 -21.04 0.32
C ASP A 68 26.55 -20.71 -0.01
N ARG A 69 25.61 -21.11 0.85
CA ARG A 69 24.16 -20.96 0.61
C ARG A 69 23.42 -20.17 1.69
N TYR A 70 23.96 -19.01 2.07
CA TYR A 70 23.29 -18.13 3.04
C TYR A 70 23.24 -16.70 2.53
N TRP A 71 22.11 -16.02 2.75
CA TRP A 71 21.97 -14.61 2.50
C TRP A 71 21.91 -13.82 3.80
N GLN A 72 22.39 -12.58 3.78
CA GLN A 72 22.47 -11.74 4.97
C GLN A 72 21.42 -10.64 4.96
N ILE A 73 20.73 -10.49 6.11
CA ILE A 73 19.86 -9.35 6.41
C ILE A 73 20.42 -8.67 7.67
N ASN A 74 20.91 -7.45 7.55
CA ASN A 74 21.43 -6.67 8.69
C ASN A 74 22.37 -7.49 9.59
N CYS A 75 23.39 -8.13 9.03
CA CYS A 75 24.35 -8.99 9.72
C CYS A 75 23.79 -10.33 10.27
N VAL A 76 22.56 -10.67 10.00
CA VAL A 76 22.02 -12.00 10.26
C VAL A 76 22.10 -12.83 8.99
N THR A 77 22.74 -14.00 9.06
CA THR A 77 22.88 -14.92 7.93
C THR A 77 21.71 -15.89 7.93
N PHE A 78 20.95 -15.92 6.84
CA PHE A 78 19.86 -16.87 6.64
C PHE A 78 20.28 -17.91 5.60
N PRO A 79 19.80 -19.17 5.71
CA PRO A 79 20.00 -20.15 4.66
C PRO A 79 19.40 -19.63 3.35
N LEU A 80 20.19 -19.66 2.27
CA LEU A 80 19.67 -19.38 0.94
C LEU A 80 18.64 -20.45 0.58
N PRO A 81 17.48 -20.09 0.00
CA PRO A 81 16.58 -21.05 -0.59
C PRO A 81 17.39 -21.88 -1.61
N GLY A 82 17.40 -23.20 -1.46
CA GLY A 82 17.99 -24.06 -2.47
C GLY A 82 17.27 -23.85 -3.81
N GLU A 83 17.91 -24.15 -4.94
CA GLU A 83 17.25 -24.31 -6.24
C GLU A 83 16.32 -25.53 -6.23
N GLY A 84 15.30 -25.48 -5.35
CA GLY A 84 14.20 -26.42 -5.29
C GLY A 84 12.96 -25.76 -5.89
N PRO A 85 11.87 -26.50 -6.15
CA PRO A 85 10.63 -25.91 -6.57
C PRO A 85 10.30 -24.76 -5.63
N GLU A 86 10.02 -23.58 -6.20
CA GLU A 86 9.76 -22.33 -5.49
C GLU A 86 8.87 -22.59 -4.28
N GLN A 87 9.39 -22.33 -3.09
CA GLN A 87 8.61 -22.43 -1.88
C GLN A 87 7.53 -21.35 -1.95
N GLN A 88 6.33 -21.74 -2.28
CA GLN A 88 5.13 -20.91 -2.18
C GLN A 88 4.85 -20.66 -0.71
N LEU A 89 5.57 -19.72 -0.12
CA LEU A 89 5.41 -19.40 1.30
C LEU A 89 4.06 -18.75 1.59
N LEU A 90 3.52 -17.95 0.65
CA LEU A 90 2.22 -17.29 0.76
C LEU A 90 1.77 -16.98 -0.67
N LYS A 91 0.61 -17.34 -1.07
CA LYS A 91 -0.06 -17.15 -2.37
C LYS A 91 0.66 -16.21 -3.36
N PRO A 92 1.62 -16.68 -4.17
CA PRO A 92 2.46 -15.84 -5.02
C PRO A 92 1.70 -15.09 -6.12
N ASN A 93 0.43 -15.41 -6.33
CA ASN A 93 -0.43 -14.78 -7.34
C ASN A 93 -1.15 -13.51 -6.84
N GLU A 94 -1.04 -13.16 -5.54
CA GLU A 94 -1.77 -12.04 -4.93
C GLU A 94 -0.94 -10.78 -4.76
N TRP A 95 0.37 -10.80 -5.03
CA TRP A 95 1.29 -9.66 -4.86
C TRP A 95 1.21 -9.02 -3.46
N SER A 96 0.99 -9.84 -2.44
CA SER A 96 0.88 -9.37 -1.07
C SER A 96 2.20 -8.83 -0.52
N TYR A 97 2.12 -7.82 0.34
CA TYR A 97 3.29 -7.25 1.02
C TYR A 97 4.04 -8.28 1.87
N CYS A 98 3.36 -9.30 2.38
CA CYS A 98 3.98 -10.36 3.15
C CYS A 98 4.82 -11.35 2.32
N ASP A 99 4.77 -11.31 0.98
CA ASP A 99 5.49 -12.24 0.11
C ASP A 99 6.82 -11.68 -0.43
N TYR A 100 6.98 -10.35 -0.52
CA TYR A 100 8.03 -9.74 -1.34
C TYR A 100 9.00 -8.82 -0.59
N PHE A 101 8.85 -8.63 0.73
CA PHE A 101 9.65 -7.66 1.49
C PHE A 101 10.50 -8.28 2.60
N TRP A 102 11.01 -9.50 2.36
CA TRP A 102 11.83 -10.25 3.32
C TRP A 102 13.29 -9.81 3.34
N THR A 103 13.82 -9.35 2.21
CA THR A 103 15.23 -9.02 2.02
C THR A 103 15.48 -7.52 1.99
N ASP A 104 16.71 -7.12 2.32
CA ASP A 104 17.13 -5.74 2.21
C ASP A 104 17.34 -5.35 0.74
N LYS A 105 16.79 -4.20 0.35
CA LYS A 105 17.02 -3.62 -0.97
C LYS A 105 18.32 -2.82 -0.95
N LYS A 106 19.26 -3.20 -1.79
CA LYS A 106 20.52 -2.44 -1.99
C LYS A 106 20.29 -1.31 -3.00
N ASP A 107 20.99 -0.20 -2.80
CA ASP A 107 21.06 0.86 -3.81
C ASP A 107 21.79 0.36 -5.07
N PRO A 108 21.67 1.08 -6.21
CA PRO A 108 22.36 0.69 -7.45
C PRO A 108 23.88 0.65 -7.33
N GLN A 109 24.47 1.38 -6.36
CA GLN A 109 25.91 1.42 -6.09
C GLN A 109 26.33 0.39 -5.04
N GLY A 110 25.38 -0.26 -4.36
CA GLY A 110 25.63 -1.25 -3.31
C GLY A 110 26.22 -0.67 -2.01
N THR A 111 26.17 0.65 -1.85
CA THR A 111 26.74 1.39 -0.70
C THR A 111 25.79 1.46 0.49
N THR A 112 24.49 1.52 0.24
CA THR A 112 23.45 1.53 1.26
C THR A 112 22.41 0.45 1.03
N SER A 113 21.84 -0.08 2.11
CA SER A 113 20.71 -1.01 2.04
C SER A 113 19.57 -0.53 2.90
N VAL A 114 18.35 -0.67 2.38
CA VAL A 114 17.11 -0.36 3.08
C VAL A 114 16.40 -1.67 3.37
N ALA A 115 16.01 -1.87 4.63
CA ALA A 115 15.29 -3.09 5.02
C ALA A 115 13.97 -3.20 4.25
N GLY A 116 13.57 -4.41 3.86
CA GLY A 116 12.31 -4.63 3.15
C GLY A 116 11.11 -4.04 3.90
N PHE A 117 11.06 -4.23 5.22
CA PHE A 117 10.02 -3.65 6.06
C PHE A 117 10.03 -2.11 6.07
N GLU A 118 11.21 -1.48 6.05
CA GLU A 118 11.32 -0.02 5.95
C GLU A 118 10.77 0.51 4.63
N VAL A 119 10.92 -0.23 3.53
CA VAL A 119 10.31 0.11 2.23
C VAL A 119 8.79 0.21 2.36
N LEU A 120 8.16 -0.71 3.11
CA LEU A 120 6.71 -0.67 3.38
C LEU A 120 6.32 0.54 4.22
N LEU A 121 7.10 0.88 5.25
CA LEU A 121 6.87 2.08 6.07
C LEU A 121 7.01 3.37 5.24
N GLN A 122 8.03 3.45 4.39
CA GLN A 122 8.23 4.58 3.48
C GLN A 122 7.07 4.73 2.49
N LYS A 123 6.52 3.60 2.00
CA LYS A 123 5.32 3.60 1.15
C LYS A 123 4.13 4.26 1.86
N GLN A 124 3.90 3.94 3.14
CA GLN A 124 2.83 4.54 3.93
C GLN A 124 3.01 6.05 4.12
N LEU A 125 4.24 6.48 4.45
CA LEU A 125 4.56 7.91 4.62
C LEU A 125 4.39 8.68 3.31
N LYS A 126 4.87 8.13 2.20
CA LYS A 126 4.71 8.70 0.86
C LYS A 126 3.24 8.75 0.46
N GLY A 127 2.47 7.70 0.75
CA GLY A 127 1.02 7.65 0.51
C GLY A 127 0.29 8.79 1.23
N LYS A 128 0.61 9.03 2.50
CA LYS A 128 0.04 10.17 3.26
C LYS A 128 0.43 11.52 2.67
N GLN A 129 1.67 11.67 2.20
CA GLN A 129 2.12 12.91 1.54
C GLN A 129 1.36 13.15 0.24
N MET A 130 1.24 12.14 -0.63
CA MET A 130 0.47 12.25 -1.88
C MET A 130 -0.99 12.62 -1.64
N GLN A 131 -1.63 12.02 -0.63
CA GLN A 131 -3.00 12.35 -0.26
C GLN A 131 -3.14 13.80 0.19
N LYS A 132 -2.19 14.33 0.97
CA LYS A 132 -2.15 15.75 1.36
C LYS A 132 -2.02 16.65 0.13
N GLU A 133 -1.17 16.30 -0.82
CA GLU A 133 -0.98 17.06 -2.06
C GLU A 133 -2.24 17.04 -2.94
N MET A 134 -2.97 15.91 -2.97
CA MET A 134 -4.27 15.84 -3.63
C MET A 134 -5.30 16.76 -2.97
N ALA A 135 -5.35 16.81 -1.64
CA ALA A 135 -6.22 17.74 -0.92
C ALA A 135 -5.84 19.21 -1.19
N GLU A 136 -4.56 19.55 -1.26
CA GLU A 136 -4.07 20.87 -1.62
C GLU A 136 -4.50 21.26 -3.04
N PHE A 137 -4.41 20.32 -4.00
CA PHE A 137 -4.93 20.56 -5.36
C PHE A 137 -6.44 20.90 -5.35
N ILE A 138 -7.23 20.21 -4.55
CA ILE A 138 -8.66 20.52 -4.41
C ILE A 138 -8.86 21.89 -3.74
N HIS A 139 -8.02 22.22 -2.76
CA HIS A 139 -8.04 23.53 -2.11
C HIS A 139 -7.79 24.69 -3.11
N GLU A 140 -6.81 24.56 -3.99
CA GLU A 140 -6.57 25.55 -5.05
C GLU A 140 -7.75 25.62 -6.03
N ARG A 141 -8.40 24.51 -6.34
CA ARG A 141 -9.64 24.51 -7.14
C ARG A 141 -10.78 25.28 -6.44
N ILE A 142 -10.95 25.11 -5.14
CA ILE A 142 -11.95 25.84 -4.34
C ILE A 142 -11.71 27.35 -4.45
N LYS A 143 -10.47 27.81 -4.27
CA LYS A 143 -10.13 29.25 -4.41
C LYS A 143 -10.48 29.83 -5.78
N ILE A 144 -10.22 29.06 -6.83
CA ILE A 144 -10.56 29.46 -8.21
C ILE A 144 -12.08 29.65 -8.35
N GLU A 145 -12.87 28.73 -7.83
CA GLU A 145 -14.33 28.80 -7.87
C GLU A 145 -14.88 29.98 -7.06
N GLU A 146 -14.33 30.23 -5.87
CA GLU A 146 -14.71 31.36 -5.02
C GLU A 146 -14.39 32.70 -5.70
N GLU A 147 -13.22 32.81 -6.32
CA GLU A 147 -12.82 34.03 -7.04
C GLU A 147 -13.69 34.24 -8.28
N TYR A 148 -13.99 33.19 -9.03
CA TYR A 148 -14.91 33.23 -10.17
C TYR A 148 -16.30 33.71 -9.75
N ALA A 149 -16.89 33.06 -8.75
CA ALA A 149 -18.20 33.46 -8.19
C ALA A 149 -18.22 34.93 -7.75
N LYS A 150 -17.19 35.36 -7.03
CA LYS A 150 -17.04 36.75 -6.59
C LYS A 150 -16.99 37.74 -7.76
N ASN A 151 -16.29 37.41 -8.83
CA ASN A 151 -16.18 38.27 -10.00
C ASN A 151 -17.48 38.32 -10.81
N LEU A 152 -18.19 37.22 -10.98
CA LEU A 152 -19.50 37.16 -11.61
C LEU A 152 -20.53 37.98 -10.81
N SER A 153 -20.58 37.82 -9.48
CA SER A 153 -21.45 38.59 -8.61
C SER A 153 -21.22 40.11 -8.73
N LYS A 154 -19.97 40.56 -8.84
CA LYS A 154 -19.64 41.97 -9.09
C LYS A 154 -20.11 42.42 -10.47
N LEU A 155 -19.95 41.62 -11.49
CA LEU A 155 -20.37 41.94 -12.87
C LEU A 155 -21.87 42.03 -12.96
N SER A 156 -22.65 41.17 -12.28
CA SER A 156 -24.12 41.22 -12.24
C SER A 156 -24.65 42.53 -11.68
N LEU A 157 -23.94 43.19 -10.79
CA LEU A 157 -24.28 44.48 -10.20
C LEU A 157 -23.80 45.69 -11.02
N SER A 158 -23.13 45.46 -12.15
CA SER A 158 -22.62 46.54 -12.99
C SER A 158 -23.76 47.44 -13.51
N PRO A 159 -23.58 48.79 -13.50
CA PRO A 159 -24.59 49.74 -14.03
C PRO A 159 -24.56 49.83 -15.57
N LEU A 160 -23.76 49.03 -16.24
CA LEU A 160 -23.67 49.06 -17.70
C LEU A 160 -25.02 48.72 -18.34
N ALA A 161 -25.45 49.55 -19.32
CA ALA A 161 -26.72 49.48 -20.01
C ALA A 161 -27.94 49.42 -19.07
N ALA A 162 -27.87 50.09 -17.90
CA ALA A 162 -28.98 50.12 -16.93
C ALA A 162 -30.18 50.95 -17.42
N GLN A 163 -30.01 51.75 -18.47
CA GLN A 163 -31.05 52.57 -19.07
C GLN A 163 -31.70 51.93 -20.30
N GLU A 164 -31.38 50.66 -20.62
CA GLU A 164 -32.06 49.95 -21.68
C GLU A 164 -33.50 49.66 -21.28
N GLU A 165 -34.42 49.87 -22.21
CA GLU A 165 -35.88 49.86 -21.98
C GLU A 165 -36.52 48.73 -22.82
N GLY A 166 -37.84 48.56 -22.60
CA GLY A 166 -38.63 47.62 -23.37
C GLY A 166 -38.27 46.16 -23.18
N THR A 167 -38.63 45.33 -24.13
CA THR A 167 -38.40 43.85 -24.08
C THR A 167 -36.93 43.51 -24.11
N LEU A 168 -36.09 44.31 -24.78
CA LEU A 168 -34.65 44.17 -24.76
C LEU A 168 -34.06 44.46 -23.35
N GLY A 169 -34.55 45.51 -22.68
CA GLY A 169 -34.18 45.85 -21.31
C GLY A 169 -34.50 44.76 -20.30
N GLU A 170 -35.67 44.10 -20.48
CA GLU A 170 -36.05 42.95 -19.67
C GLU A 170 -35.07 41.76 -19.86
N ALA A 171 -34.76 41.44 -21.10
CA ALA A 171 -33.78 40.35 -21.43
C ALA A 171 -32.38 40.69 -20.88
N TRP A 172 -31.91 41.96 -20.98
CA TRP A 172 -30.66 42.41 -20.43
C TRP A 172 -30.62 42.29 -18.89
N THR A 173 -31.68 42.63 -18.23
CA THR A 173 -31.84 42.50 -16.78
C THR A 173 -31.77 41.02 -16.35
N GLN A 174 -32.45 40.17 -17.10
CA GLN A 174 -32.38 38.71 -16.84
C GLN A 174 -31.00 38.13 -17.08
N LEU A 175 -30.27 38.61 -18.10
CA LEU A 175 -28.85 38.19 -18.32
C LEU A 175 -27.96 38.55 -17.11
N LYS A 176 -28.11 39.75 -16.57
CA LYS A 176 -27.39 40.15 -15.35
C LYS A 176 -27.76 39.31 -14.15
N LYS A 177 -29.06 38.98 -14.00
CA LYS A 177 -29.52 38.07 -12.95
C LYS A 177 -28.96 36.66 -13.13
N SER A 178 -28.90 36.14 -14.35
CA SER A 178 -28.35 34.81 -14.60
C SER A 178 -26.86 34.69 -14.18
N LEU A 179 -26.08 35.78 -14.34
CA LEU A 179 -24.70 35.84 -13.82
C LEU A 179 -24.65 35.81 -12.30
N HIS A 180 -25.63 36.41 -11.62
CA HIS A 180 -25.74 36.27 -10.16
C HIS A 180 -26.06 34.85 -9.73
N ASP A 181 -27.03 34.24 -10.38
CA ASP A 181 -27.45 32.86 -10.12
C ASP A 181 -26.30 31.86 -10.40
N GLU A 182 -25.54 32.07 -11.48
CA GLU A 182 -24.30 31.32 -11.78
C GLU A 182 -23.24 31.48 -10.68
N ALA A 183 -23.04 32.71 -10.18
CA ALA A 183 -22.14 32.98 -9.08
C ALA A 183 -22.53 32.19 -7.82
N GLU A 184 -23.79 32.09 -7.49
CA GLU A 184 -24.28 31.29 -6.36
C GLU A 184 -24.04 29.79 -6.57
N VAL A 185 -24.24 29.27 -7.79
CA VAL A 185 -23.95 27.87 -8.15
C VAL A 185 -22.46 27.54 -7.90
N HIS A 186 -21.57 28.41 -8.37
CA HIS A 186 -20.11 28.20 -8.18
C HIS A 186 -19.68 28.35 -6.73
N LEU A 187 -20.27 29.27 -5.97
CA LEU A 187 -20.03 29.40 -4.52
C LEU A 187 -20.53 28.16 -3.77
N LYS A 188 -21.68 27.61 -4.13
CA LYS A 188 -22.20 26.37 -3.56
C LYS A 188 -21.28 25.18 -3.89
N PHE A 189 -20.76 25.12 -5.11
CA PHE A 189 -19.80 24.10 -5.53
C PHE A 189 -18.52 24.17 -4.72
N SER A 190 -17.90 25.35 -4.54
CA SER A 190 -16.70 25.53 -3.71
C SER A 190 -16.91 25.05 -2.27
N ASN A 191 -18.04 25.42 -1.65
CA ASN A 191 -18.39 25.00 -0.29
C ASN A 191 -18.56 23.49 -0.17
N LYS A 192 -19.20 22.84 -1.15
CA LYS A 192 -19.32 21.37 -1.19
C LYS A 192 -17.97 20.69 -1.41
N LEU A 193 -17.13 21.21 -2.30
CA LEU A 193 -15.76 20.70 -2.48
C LEU A 193 -14.96 20.76 -1.19
N HIS A 194 -15.07 21.84 -0.43
CA HIS A 194 -14.41 21.97 0.86
C HIS A 194 -14.91 20.93 1.87
N SER A 195 -16.22 20.80 2.04
CA SER A 195 -16.81 19.95 3.06
C SER A 195 -16.82 18.47 2.73
N GLU A 196 -17.03 18.10 1.46
CA GLU A 196 -17.28 16.72 1.03
C GLU A 196 -16.08 16.06 0.35
N VAL A 197 -15.05 16.82 -0.06
CA VAL A 197 -13.85 16.30 -0.74
C VAL A 197 -12.58 16.67 -0.01
N GLU A 198 -12.25 17.95 0.13
CA GLU A 198 -11.00 18.42 0.72
C GLU A 198 -10.85 17.98 2.18
N LYS A 199 -11.80 18.35 3.03
CA LYS A 199 -11.77 18.04 4.46
C LYS A 199 -11.68 16.56 4.76
N PRO A 200 -12.44 15.65 4.13
CA PRO A 200 -12.27 14.21 4.29
C PRO A 200 -10.90 13.71 3.85
N LEU A 201 -10.33 14.21 2.74
CA LEU A 201 -8.98 13.86 2.31
C LEU A 201 -7.92 14.28 3.35
N LEU A 202 -8.05 15.45 3.96
CA LEU A 202 -7.10 15.93 4.99
C LEU A 202 -7.22 15.15 6.29
N THR A 203 -8.42 14.77 6.72
CA THR A 203 -8.69 14.18 8.03
C THR A 203 -8.49 12.66 8.08
N PHE A 204 -8.37 11.99 6.94
CA PHE A 204 -8.14 10.56 6.87
C PHE A 204 -6.90 10.15 7.68
N ARG A 205 -7.09 9.25 8.65
CA ARG A 205 -6.03 8.75 9.54
C ARG A 205 -5.21 9.84 10.24
N GLY A 206 -5.85 10.78 10.86
CA GLY A 206 -5.39 11.81 11.78
C GLY A 206 -3.89 11.92 12.12
N ASP A 207 -3.56 12.62 13.18
CA ASP A 207 -2.17 12.95 13.57
C ASP A 207 -1.38 11.78 14.19
N ASN A 208 -2.07 10.73 14.63
CA ASN A 208 -1.43 9.57 15.28
C ASN A 208 -0.78 8.59 14.29
N PHE A 209 -1.10 8.69 13.01
CA PHE A 209 -0.60 7.76 11.97
C PHE A 209 0.94 7.59 11.99
N LYS A 210 1.70 8.70 12.10
CA LYS A 210 3.17 8.62 12.18
C LYS A 210 3.66 7.94 13.47
N LYS A 211 2.93 8.09 14.57
CA LYS A 211 3.28 7.43 15.84
C LYS A 211 3.03 5.92 15.77
N ASP A 212 1.96 5.52 15.09
CA ASP A 212 1.63 4.11 14.92
C ASP A 212 2.63 3.43 13.98
N LEU A 213 3.02 4.07 12.87
CA LEU A 213 4.11 3.55 12.02
C LEU A 213 5.42 3.39 12.78
N LYS A 214 5.79 4.32 13.68
CA LYS A 214 6.98 4.18 14.51
C LYS A 214 6.89 3.01 15.50
N LYS A 215 5.71 2.66 16.00
CA LYS A 215 5.54 1.47 16.86
C LYS A 215 5.84 0.19 16.08
N TYR A 216 5.32 0.05 14.87
CA TYR A 216 5.62 -1.07 13.99
C TYR A 216 7.13 -1.17 13.71
N ASP A 217 7.76 -0.05 13.34
CA ASP A 217 9.19 0.01 13.07
C ASP A 217 10.02 -0.46 14.27
N HIS A 218 9.79 0.11 15.47
CA HIS A 218 10.49 -0.29 16.68
C HIS A 218 10.28 -1.77 17.01
N HIS A 219 9.05 -2.26 16.90
CA HIS A 219 8.73 -3.66 17.21
C HIS A 219 9.50 -4.63 16.29
N ILE A 220 9.47 -4.42 14.99
CA ILE A 220 10.19 -5.26 14.03
C ILE A 220 11.71 -5.13 14.19
N ALA A 221 12.22 -3.92 14.44
CA ALA A 221 13.65 -3.69 14.69
C ALA A 221 14.14 -4.42 15.95
N ASP A 222 13.35 -4.41 17.04
CA ASP A 222 13.68 -5.14 18.27
C ASP A 222 13.69 -6.66 18.06
N LEU A 223 12.76 -7.21 17.32
CA LEU A 223 12.74 -8.63 16.97
C LEU A 223 13.96 -9.02 16.12
N ARG A 224 14.35 -8.20 15.16
CA ARG A 224 15.56 -8.39 14.35
C ARG A 224 16.84 -8.36 15.21
N LYS A 225 16.91 -7.44 16.17
CA LYS A 225 18.04 -7.36 17.12
C LYS A 225 18.12 -8.61 18.01
N GLN A 226 16.98 -9.09 18.51
CA GLN A 226 16.92 -10.34 19.27
C GLN A 226 17.40 -11.52 18.43
N LEU A 227 16.92 -11.63 17.18
CA LEU A 227 17.33 -12.69 16.25
C LEU A 227 18.84 -12.67 15.99
N ALA A 228 19.42 -11.49 15.74
CA ALA A 228 20.87 -11.32 15.56
C ALA A 228 21.66 -11.76 16.80
N SER A 229 21.18 -11.42 18.00
CA SER A 229 21.79 -11.84 19.27
C SER A 229 21.75 -13.37 19.45
N ARG A 230 20.63 -14.02 19.11
CA ARG A 230 20.50 -15.48 19.17
C ARG A 230 21.43 -16.16 18.16
N TYR A 231 21.53 -15.63 16.95
CA TYR A 231 22.46 -16.12 15.93
C TYR A 231 23.90 -16.06 16.41
N ALA A 232 24.33 -14.93 16.99
CA ALA A 232 25.68 -14.81 17.58
C ALA A 232 25.95 -15.85 18.69
N SER A 233 24.91 -16.18 19.48
CA SER A 233 25.00 -17.22 20.49
C SER A 233 25.21 -18.63 19.88
N VAL A 234 24.51 -18.92 18.79
CA VAL A 234 24.70 -20.18 18.02
C VAL A 234 26.11 -20.27 17.48
N GLU A 235 26.66 -19.21 16.87
CA GLU A 235 28.02 -19.19 16.34
C GLU A 235 29.07 -19.39 17.43
N LYS A 236 28.87 -18.75 18.59
CA LYS A 236 29.75 -18.96 19.75
C LYS A 236 29.71 -20.41 20.25
N ALA A 237 28.54 -21.01 20.37
CA ALA A 237 28.36 -22.39 20.79
C ALA A 237 28.96 -23.38 19.77
N ARG A 238 28.79 -23.09 18.47
CA ARG A 238 29.41 -23.89 17.37
C ARG A 238 30.91 -23.88 17.46
N LYS A 239 31.54 -22.73 17.65
CA LYS A 239 32.99 -22.62 17.85
C LYS A 239 33.42 -23.37 19.09
N ALA A 240 32.72 -23.26 20.21
CA ALA A 240 33.03 -23.97 21.44
C ALA A 240 32.95 -25.49 21.25
N LEU A 241 31.98 -26.02 20.52
CA LEU A 241 31.88 -27.43 20.19
C LEU A 241 33.08 -27.88 19.34
N ALA A 242 33.43 -27.14 18.29
CA ALA A 242 34.58 -27.45 17.43
C ALA A 242 35.88 -27.50 18.23
N ASP A 243 36.11 -26.53 19.15
CA ASP A 243 37.28 -26.52 20.03
C ASP A 243 37.30 -27.74 20.96
N ARG A 244 36.16 -28.18 21.50
CA ARG A 244 36.08 -29.39 22.37
C ARG A 244 36.26 -30.68 21.59
N GLN A 245 35.76 -30.76 20.37
CA GLN A 245 35.97 -31.91 19.48
C GLN A 245 37.46 -32.06 19.14
N LYS A 246 38.15 -30.97 18.81
CA LYS A 246 39.58 -30.95 18.55
C LYS A 246 40.39 -31.38 19.77
N ASP A 247 40.04 -30.88 20.98
CA ASP A 247 40.70 -31.31 22.24
C ASP A 247 40.50 -32.81 22.50
N LEU A 248 39.31 -33.35 22.24
CA LEU A 248 39.02 -34.78 22.37
C LEU A 248 39.84 -35.60 21.36
N GLU A 249 39.94 -35.18 20.11
CA GLU A 249 40.72 -35.85 19.06
C GLU A 249 42.20 -35.94 19.43
N VAL A 250 42.79 -34.80 19.83
CA VAL A 250 44.19 -34.76 20.27
C VAL A 250 44.47 -35.72 21.43
N LYS A 251 43.57 -35.76 22.43
CA LYS A 251 43.69 -36.66 23.57
C LYS A 251 43.53 -38.12 23.21
N THR A 252 42.65 -38.41 22.25
CA THR A 252 42.48 -39.79 21.72
C THR A 252 43.73 -40.26 21.00
N GLN A 253 44.35 -39.43 20.18
CA GLN A 253 45.61 -39.71 19.50
C GLN A 253 46.77 -39.93 20.50
N GLN A 254 46.80 -39.16 21.60
CA GLN A 254 47.81 -39.33 22.66
C GLN A 254 47.66 -40.65 23.42
N LEU A 255 46.45 -41.20 23.58
CA LEU A 255 46.19 -42.51 24.17
C LEU A 255 46.76 -43.63 23.29
N GLU A 256 46.62 -43.50 21.97
CA GLU A 256 47.20 -44.51 21.03
C GLU A 256 48.73 -44.60 21.13
N ILE A 257 49.40 -43.50 21.53
CA ILE A 257 50.86 -43.43 21.67
C ILE A 257 51.28 -43.79 23.09
N LYS A 258 50.51 -43.49 24.13
CA LYS A 258 50.80 -43.70 25.55
C LYS A 258 49.65 -44.39 26.27
N LEU A 259 49.68 -45.69 26.39
CA LEU A 259 48.77 -46.46 27.22
C LEU A 259 48.96 -46.12 28.71
N SER A 260 48.25 -45.16 29.26
CA SER A 260 48.18 -44.87 30.69
C SER A 260 46.78 -44.63 31.17
N ASN A 261 46.46 -45.11 32.40
CA ASN A 261 45.14 -44.94 33.03
C ASN A 261 44.75 -43.45 33.19
N LYS A 262 45.70 -42.55 33.37
CA LYS A 262 45.45 -41.09 33.46
C LYS A 262 44.99 -40.51 32.15
N THR A 263 45.49 -41.03 31.04
CA THR A 263 45.05 -40.58 29.69
C THR A 263 43.63 -41.02 29.38
N GLU A 264 43.18 -42.17 29.87
CA GLU A 264 41.82 -42.66 29.72
C GLU A 264 40.79 -41.79 30.49
N GLU A 265 41.11 -41.37 31.71
CA GLU A 265 40.32 -40.42 32.49
C GLU A 265 40.19 -39.05 31.78
N ASP A 266 41.31 -38.55 31.21
CA ASP A 266 41.31 -37.27 30.49
C ASP A 266 40.43 -37.33 29.22
N ILE A 267 40.41 -38.49 28.53
CA ILE A 267 39.49 -38.70 27.37
C ILE A 267 38.05 -38.76 27.81
N LYS A 268 37.71 -39.47 28.89
CA LYS A 268 36.34 -39.50 29.46
C LYS A 268 35.88 -38.08 29.77
N LYS A 269 36.73 -37.25 30.38
CA LYS A 269 36.45 -35.85 30.71
C LYS A 269 36.28 -34.97 29.46
N ALA A 270 37.15 -35.16 28.44
CA ALA A 270 37.03 -34.44 27.17
C ALA A 270 35.75 -34.81 26.42
N ARG A 271 35.38 -36.12 26.41
CA ARG A 271 34.12 -36.58 25.80
C ARG A 271 32.91 -35.95 26.46
N ARG A 272 32.83 -35.92 27.83
CA ARG A 272 31.76 -35.26 28.55
C ARG A 272 31.66 -33.77 28.19
N LYS A 273 32.78 -33.06 28.09
CA LYS A 273 32.83 -31.64 27.69
C LYS A 273 32.36 -31.42 26.24
N SER A 274 32.70 -32.33 25.35
CA SER A 274 32.27 -32.28 23.93
C SER A 274 30.75 -32.53 23.84
N THR A 275 30.22 -33.53 24.55
CA THR A 275 28.78 -33.78 24.63
C THR A 275 28.04 -32.56 25.19
N GLN A 276 28.50 -32.01 26.30
CA GLN A 276 27.87 -30.79 26.90
C GLN A 276 27.91 -29.62 25.94
N ALA A 277 28.97 -29.40 25.18
CA ALA A 277 29.05 -28.34 24.18
C ALA A 277 28.08 -28.60 23.00
N GLY A 278 27.80 -29.86 22.65
CA GLY A 278 26.79 -30.28 21.71
C GLY A 278 25.38 -29.91 22.19
N ASP A 279 25.06 -30.26 23.46
CA ASP A 279 23.78 -29.94 24.08
C ASP A 279 23.55 -28.40 24.17
N ASP A 280 24.63 -27.67 24.53
CA ASP A 280 24.57 -26.20 24.55
C ASP A 280 24.33 -25.59 23.16
N LEU A 281 24.92 -26.14 22.10
CA LEU A 281 24.68 -25.74 20.72
C LEU A 281 23.23 -26.01 20.34
N MET A 282 22.70 -27.21 20.60
CA MET A 282 21.30 -27.55 20.32
C MET A 282 20.34 -26.55 20.98
N ARG A 283 20.56 -26.25 22.27
CA ARG A 283 19.75 -25.25 23.00
C ARG A 283 19.83 -23.88 22.36
N CYS A 284 20.98 -23.42 21.90
CA CYS A 284 21.15 -22.16 21.21
C CYS A 284 20.40 -22.14 19.87
N VAL A 285 20.42 -23.24 19.13
CA VAL A 285 19.70 -23.40 17.86
C VAL A 285 18.19 -23.36 18.10
N ASP A 286 17.70 -24.06 19.12
CA ASP A 286 16.26 -24.05 19.44
C ASP A 286 15.77 -22.63 19.80
N LEU A 287 16.53 -21.91 20.62
CA LEU A 287 16.21 -20.52 20.96
C LEU A 287 16.27 -19.59 19.75
N TYR A 288 17.18 -19.80 18.83
CA TYR A 288 17.24 -19.08 17.57
C TYR A 288 16.00 -19.36 16.73
N ASN A 289 15.65 -20.61 16.54
CA ASN A 289 14.48 -21.03 15.74
C ASN A 289 13.17 -20.46 16.31
N GLN A 290 12.99 -20.49 17.62
CA GLN A 290 11.82 -19.89 18.29
C GLN A 290 11.76 -18.38 18.04
N THR A 291 12.90 -17.69 18.14
CA THR A 291 12.97 -16.24 17.89
C THR A 291 12.72 -15.92 16.42
N GLN A 292 13.20 -16.77 15.51
CA GLN A 292 12.97 -16.63 14.06
C GLN A 292 11.49 -16.83 13.71
N SER A 293 10.84 -17.85 14.26
CA SER A 293 9.40 -18.07 14.04
C SER A 293 8.58 -16.87 14.50
N LYS A 294 8.87 -16.35 15.69
CA LYS A 294 8.20 -15.15 16.21
C LYS A 294 8.42 -13.95 15.30
N TRP A 295 9.66 -13.69 14.89
CA TRP A 295 9.94 -12.59 13.94
C TRP A 295 9.19 -12.76 12.64
N PHE A 296 9.13 -13.99 12.11
CA PHE A 296 8.42 -14.29 10.87
C PHE A 296 6.92 -14.00 10.98
N GLU A 297 6.26 -14.50 12.04
CA GLU A 297 4.83 -14.29 12.30
C GLU A 297 4.49 -12.80 12.41
N GLU A 298 5.27 -12.05 13.18
CA GLU A 298 5.08 -10.61 13.36
C GLU A 298 5.34 -9.82 12.07
N MET A 299 6.31 -10.23 11.28
CA MET A 299 6.62 -9.62 9.98
C MET A 299 5.47 -9.83 8.99
N VAL A 300 4.89 -11.04 8.92
CA VAL A 300 3.72 -11.35 8.09
C VAL A 300 2.53 -10.49 8.52
N THR A 301 2.18 -10.55 9.80
CA THR A 301 1.02 -9.85 10.35
C THR A 301 1.11 -8.35 10.11
N THR A 302 2.26 -7.76 10.43
CA THR A 302 2.46 -6.32 10.28
C THR A 302 2.50 -5.89 8.81
N SER A 303 3.09 -6.70 7.92
CA SER A 303 3.09 -6.41 6.48
C SER A 303 1.67 -6.43 5.90
N MET A 304 0.84 -7.38 6.32
CA MET A 304 -0.59 -7.44 5.92
C MET A 304 -1.39 -6.25 6.46
N GLU A 305 -1.11 -5.81 7.69
CA GLU A 305 -1.72 -4.59 8.22
C GLU A 305 -1.34 -3.36 7.41
N LEU A 306 -0.06 -3.19 7.05
CA LEU A 306 0.40 -2.10 6.20
C LEU A 306 -0.20 -2.15 4.79
N GLU A 307 -0.39 -3.33 4.21
CA GLU A 307 -1.09 -3.53 2.94
C GLU A 307 -2.53 -3.08 3.04
N LYS A 308 -3.27 -3.53 4.06
CA LYS A 308 -4.64 -3.09 4.31
C LYS A 308 -4.73 -1.58 4.47
N LEU A 309 -3.80 -0.98 5.20
CA LEU A 309 -3.73 0.47 5.34
C LEU A 309 -3.57 1.18 3.99
N GLU A 310 -2.84 0.63 3.05
CA GLU A 310 -2.68 1.22 1.71
C GLU A 310 -3.95 1.03 0.86
N VAL A 311 -4.58 -0.13 0.90
CA VAL A 311 -5.85 -0.40 0.22
C VAL A 311 -6.92 0.58 0.69
N ASP A 312 -7.13 0.70 2.01
CA ASP A 312 -8.10 1.63 2.60
C ASP A 312 -7.83 3.09 2.16
N ARG A 313 -6.55 3.48 2.04
CA ARG A 313 -6.17 4.82 1.56
C ARG A 313 -6.59 5.05 0.11
N ILE A 314 -6.34 4.07 -0.75
CA ILE A 314 -6.66 4.15 -2.18
C ILE A 314 -8.18 4.23 -2.37
N GLU A 315 -8.94 3.38 -1.67
CA GLU A 315 -10.39 3.36 -1.72
C GLU A 315 -11.00 4.68 -1.22
N TRP A 316 -10.47 5.22 -0.12
CA TRP A 316 -10.89 6.52 0.41
C TRP A 316 -10.66 7.65 -0.58
N ILE A 317 -9.51 7.71 -1.21
CA ILE A 317 -9.21 8.71 -2.25
C ILE A 317 -10.15 8.53 -3.44
N GLN A 318 -10.34 7.32 -3.92
CA GLN A 318 -11.24 7.03 -5.04
C GLN A 318 -12.66 7.50 -4.75
N GLN A 319 -13.19 7.22 -3.55
CA GLN A 319 -14.53 7.64 -3.15
C GLN A 319 -14.69 9.18 -3.21
N HIS A 320 -13.72 9.93 -2.67
CA HIS A 320 -13.84 11.38 -2.62
C HIS A 320 -13.53 12.06 -3.95
N LEU A 321 -12.70 11.46 -4.81
CA LEU A 321 -12.55 11.93 -6.19
C LEU A 321 -13.81 11.64 -7.04
N ARG A 322 -14.52 10.55 -6.77
CA ARG A 322 -15.85 10.33 -7.37
C ARG A 322 -16.86 11.38 -6.89
N GLN A 323 -16.83 11.75 -5.61
CA GLN A 323 -17.66 12.83 -5.11
C GLN A 323 -17.35 14.17 -5.81
N TYR A 324 -16.08 14.50 -6.05
CA TYR A 324 -15.70 15.65 -6.86
C TYR A 324 -16.38 15.64 -8.25
N THR A 325 -16.34 14.51 -8.95
CA THR A 325 -16.97 14.41 -10.30
C THR A 325 -18.49 14.52 -10.22
N THR A 326 -19.12 13.96 -9.21
CA THR A 326 -20.56 14.10 -8.98
C THR A 326 -20.96 15.56 -8.77
N LEU A 327 -20.27 16.26 -7.87
CA LEU A 327 -20.49 17.68 -7.61
C LEU A 327 -20.27 18.55 -8.85
N ARG A 328 -19.28 18.18 -9.70
CA ARG A 328 -19.03 18.87 -10.96
C ARG A 328 -20.19 18.71 -11.92
N HIS A 329 -20.73 17.51 -12.10
CA HIS A 329 -21.91 17.27 -12.94
C HIS A 329 -23.15 18.03 -12.46
N GLU A 330 -23.40 18.03 -11.14
CA GLU A 330 -24.47 18.83 -10.55
C GLU A 330 -24.31 20.31 -10.87
N THR A 331 -23.10 20.85 -10.73
CA THR A 331 -22.78 22.24 -11.03
C THR A 331 -23.07 22.60 -12.50
N ASP A 332 -22.65 21.74 -13.43
CA ASP A 332 -22.86 21.95 -14.87
C ASP A 332 -24.35 21.97 -15.23
N MET A 333 -25.17 21.09 -14.61
CA MET A 333 -26.65 21.10 -14.79
C MET A 333 -27.28 22.39 -14.25
N PHE A 334 -26.84 22.82 -13.05
CA PHE A 334 -27.37 24.07 -12.49
C PHE A 334 -26.95 25.28 -13.31
N ASN A 335 -25.74 25.38 -13.82
CA ASN A 335 -25.29 26.46 -14.69
C ASN A 335 -26.11 26.51 -15.96
N GLN A 336 -26.40 25.39 -16.59
CA GLN A 336 -27.29 25.36 -17.76
C GLN A 336 -28.67 25.95 -17.44
N SER A 337 -29.26 25.64 -16.28
CA SER A 337 -30.57 26.12 -15.90
C SER A 337 -30.64 27.65 -15.66
N THR A 338 -29.49 28.29 -15.39
CA THR A 338 -29.46 29.78 -15.21
C THR A 338 -29.60 30.53 -16.53
N VAL A 339 -29.28 29.89 -17.66
CA VAL A 339 -29.30 30.51 -19.00
C VAL A 339 -30.69 30.41 -19.65
N GLU A 340 -31.46 29.36 -19.34
CA GLU A 340 -32.79 29.12 -19.98
C GLU A 340 -33.75 30.30 -19.90
N PRO A 341 -33.91 31.00 -18.75
CA PRO A 341 -34.79 32.19 -18.70
C PRO A 341 -34.30 33.33 -19.57
N VAL A 342 -33.00 33.49 -19.78
CA VAL A 342 -32.41 34.50 -20.67
C VAL A 342 -32.80 34.21 -22.11
N ASP A 343 -32.63 32.96 -22.56
CA ASP A 343 -33.00 32.51 -23.91
C ASP A 343 -34.47 32.72 -24.20
N GLN A 344 -35.35 32.43 -23.23
CA GLN A 344 -36.80 32.66 -23.36
C GLN A 344 -37.13 34.13 -23.58
N LEU A 345 -36.51 35.03 -22.78
CA LEU A 345 -36.73 36.47 -22.95
C LEU A 345 -36.11 37.00 -24.24
N LEU A 346 -34.92 36.55 -24.64
CA LEU A 346 -34.31 36.95 -25.92
C LEU A 346 -35.17 36.53 -27.12
N GLN A 347 -35.80 35.35 -27.07
CA GLN A 347 -36.73 34.90 -28.10
C GLN A 347 -38.04 35.76 -28.15
N SER A 348 -38.40 36.38 -27.05
CA SER A 348 -39.60 37.22 -26.92
C SER A 348 -39.34 38.70 -27.18
N VAL A 349 -38.11 39.12 -27.48
CA VAL A 349 -37.76 40.50 -27.81
C VAL A 349 -38.51 40.93 -29.10
N ASP A 350 -39.29 42.01 -28.98
CA ASP A 350 -40.08 42.60 -30.10
C ASP A 350 -39.56 44.01 -30.42
N PRO A 351 -38.73 44.15 -31.46
CA PRO A 351 -38.19 45.46 -31.84
C PRO A 351 -39.24 46.47 -32.26
N ALA A 352 -40.38 46.01 -32.79
CA ALA A 352 -41.48 46.90 -33.18
C ALA A 352 -42.18 47.49 -31.97
N LYS A 353 -42.45 46.65 -30.97
CA LYS A 353 -43.05 47.06 -29.68
C LYS A 353 -42.11 48.00 -28.92
N ASP A 354 -40.84 47.72 -28.85
CA ASP A 354 -39.86 48.57 -28.17
C ASP A 354 -39.74 49.94 -28.83
N ARG A 355 -39.69 50.00 -30.15
CA ARG A 355 -39.71 51.24 -30.91
C ARG A 355 -41.01 52.02 -30.62
N GLU A 356 -42.19 51.36 -30.63
CA GLU A 356 -43.47 52.00 -30.35
C GLU A 356 -43.54 52.60 -28.96
N LEU A 357 -43.04 51.83 -27.96
CA LEU A 357 -42.94 52.25 -26.57
C LEU A 357 -42.11 53.52 -26.46
N TRP A 358 -40.91 53.51 -27.01
CA TRP A 358 -39.96 54.61 -26.97
C TRP A 358 -40.56 55.87 -27.63
N VAL A 359 -41.24 55.75 -28.81
CA VAL A 359 -41.86 56.86 -29.48
C VAL A 359 -43.01 57.43 -28.64
N LYS A 360 -43.80 56.59 -27.99
CA LYS A 360 -44.93 57.08 -27.12
C LYS A 360 -44.39 57.90 -25.95
N GLU A 361 -43.29 57.50 -25.38
CA GLU A 361 -42.72 58.13 -24.17
C GLU A 361 -41.91 59.39 -24.50
N HIS A 362 -41.27 59.47 -25.67
CA HIS A 362 -40.26 60.48 -25.99
C HIS A 362 -40.64 61.39 -27.16
N LYS A 363 -41.82 61.22 -27.76
CA LYS A 363 -42.24 62.07 -28.87
C LYS A 363 -42.29 63.54 -28.44
N THR A 364 -41.76 64.42 -29.30
CA THR A 364 -41.73 65.87 -29.04
C THR A 364 -42.85 66.67 -29.73
N GLY A 365 -43.57 66.09 -30.66
CA GLY A 365 -44.70 66.64 -31.38
C GLY A 365 -45.07 65.85 -32.59
N GLU A 366 -46.28 66.00 -33.06
CA GLU A 366 -46.83 65.29 -34.25
C GLU A 366 -46.97 66.22 -35.47
N VAL A 367 -46.73 67.53 -35.26
CA VAL A 367 -46.90 68.53 -36.36
C VAL A 367 -45.55 68.61 -37.13
N ARG A 368 -45.63 68.25 -38.40
CA ARG A 368 -44.51 68.40 -39.32
C ARG A 368 -44.26 69.86 -39.67
N PRO A 369 -43.02 70.35 -39.63
CA PRO A 369 -42.76 71.69 -40.12
C PRO A 369 -43.21 71.87 -41.55
N VAL A 370 -43.85 73.01 -41.85
CA VAL A 370 -44.26 73.40 -43.20
C VAL A 370 -43.13 74.19 -43.85
N ASP A 371 -43.03 74.09 -45.19
CA ASP A 371 -42.06 74.84 -45.96
C ASP A 371 -42.38 76.30 -45.87
N MET A 372 -41.36 77.16 -45.81
CA MET A 372 -41.60 78.61 -45.90
C MET A 372 -41.87 78.96 -47.38
N ASP A 373 -42.99 79.61 -47.57
CA ASP A 373 -43.30 80.26 -48.87
C ASP A 373 -42.40 81.48 -49.06
N ILE A 374 -41.81 81.68 -50.28
CA ILE A 374 -41.01 82.82 -50.64
C ILE A 374 -41.85 83.95 -51.14
#